data_10754c8a4447d4920d31f62a4d4a826b
#
_entry.id   10754c8a4447d4920d31f62a4d4a826b
#
_cell.length_a   1.000
_cell.length_b   1.000
_cell.length_c   1.000
_cell.angle_alpha   90.00
_cell.angle_beta   90.00
_cell.angle_gamma   90.00
#
_symmetry.space_group_name_H-M   'P 1'
#
loop_
_entity.id
_entity.type
_entity.pdbx_description
1 polymer ?
#
loop_
_entity_poly.entity_id
_entity_poly.type
_entity_poly.pdbx_seq_one_letter_code
_entity_poly.pdbx_strand_id
1 'polypeptide(L)'
;MFNSLYNGVGAAFRWLVIGLLGAALFGCATSNPPAPSAAASPEYNYIIGPGDMVNIVVWRNPELSMIVPVRPDGKIAAPLVEDLPAMGKDATTLARDIEAALGKFIRDPVVTVVVTAFVGPYSEQIRVVGEAAKPQTLPYKQKMTLLDVMIAVGGMTDFADGNGTTLLRTAEGEKQYSVRVKDLIKRGDVSANVEMKPGDVLIIPRSWF
;
A
#
# COMPACT_ATOMS: atom_id res chain seq x y z
N MET A 1 45.62 19.07 -58.92
CA MET A 1 45.83 19.08 -57.48
C MET A 1 44.57 19.47 -56.65
N PHE A 2 43.35 19.40 -57.24
CA PHE A 2 42.10 19.86 -56.59
C PHE A 2 41.10 18.76 -56.20
N ASN A 3 41.34 17.49 -56.59
CA ASN A 3 40.38 16.41 -56.35
C ASN A 3 40.57 15.65 -55.05
N SER A 4 41.66 15.91 -54.31
CA SER A 4 41.95 15.16 -53.06
C SER A 4 41.25 15.75 -51.80
N LEU A 5 40.88 17.01 -51.82
CA LEU A 5 40.27 17.72 -50.70
C LEU A 5 38.76 17.47 -50.55
N TYR A 6 38.07 17.14 -51.63
CA TYR A 6 36.62 16.91 -51.60
C TYR A 6 36.21 15.55 -50.99
N ASN A 7 37.07 14.51 -51.10
CA ASN A 7 36.78 13.20 -50.56
C ASN A 7 36.96 13.10 -49.02
N GLY A 8 37.82 13.94 -48.45
CA GLY A 8 38.06 13.95 -47.00
C GLY A 8 36.95 14.59 -46.19
N VAL A 9 36.34 15.65 -46.72
CA VAL A 9 35.26 16.37 -46.02
C VAL A 9 33.96 15.57 -45.99
N GLY A 10 33.68 14.85 -47.10
CA GLY A 10 32.48 13.98 -47.18
C GLY A 10 32.54 12.78 -46.24
N ALA A 11 33.72 12.19 -46.05
CA ALA A 11 33.91 11.08 -45.12
C ALA A 11 33.77 11.54 -43.66
N ALA A 12 34.39 12.63 -43.28
CA ALA A 12 34.31 13.20 -41.93
C ALA A 12 32.85 13.57 -41.55
N PHE A 13 32.12 14.19 -42.51
CA PHE A 13 30.73 14.55 -42.30
C PHE A 13 29.80 13.32 -42.14
N ARG A 14 30.03 12.23 -42.87
CA ARG A 14 29.29 10.96 -42.75
C ARG A 14 29.54 10.31 -41.41
N TRP A 15 30.74 10.33 -40.87
CA TRP A 15 31.04 9.76 -39.51
C TRP A 15 30.44 10.62 -38.40
N LEU A 16 30.38 11.94 -38.58
CA LEU A 16 29.79 12.89 -37.64
C LEU A 16 28.25 12.69 -37.55
N VAL A 17 27.58 12.50 -38.69
CA VAL A 17 26.13 12.23 -38.74
C VAL A 17 25.80 10.85 -38.14
N ILE A 18 26.60 9.82 -38.39
CA ILE A 18 26.43 8.50 -37.82
C ILE A 18 26.65 8.54 -36.27
N GLY A 19 27.65 9.30 -35.83
CA GLY A 19 27.91 9.50 -34.40
C GLY A 19 26.75 10.25 -33.68
N LEU A 20 26.17 11.27 -34.35
CA LEU A 20 25.02 12.01 -33.79
C LEU A 20 23.74 11.18 -33.76
N LEU A 21 23.52 10.31 -34.76
CA LEU A 21 22.37 9.41 -34.81
C LEU A 21 22.47 8.29 -33.72
N GLY A 22 23.69 7.83 -33.42
CA GLY A 22 23.95 6.83 -32.38
C GLY A 22 23.74 7.38 -30.98
N ALA A 23 23.99 8.65 -30.73
CA ALA A 23 23.78 9.31 -29.45
C ALA A 23 22.30 9.55 -29.12
N ALA A 24 21.42 9.60 -30.11
CA ALA A 24 19.98 9.81 -29.91
C ALA A 24 19.22 8.54 -29.48
N LEU A 25 19.86 7.35 -29.50
CA LEU A 25 19.24 6.07 -29.15
C LEU A 25 19.45 5.67 -27.66
N PHE A 26 20.17 6.46 -26.85
CA PHE A 26 20.16 6.30 -25.40
C PHE A 26 18.85 6.87 -24.83
N GLY A 27 17.73 6.22 -25.17
CA GLY A 27 16.45 6.47 -24.53
C GLY A 27 16.55 6.16 -23.05
N CYS A 28 16.23 7.11 -22.19
CA CYS A 28 16.11 6.95 -20.77
C CYS A 28 15.09 5.84 -20.48
N ALA A 29 15.56 4.64 -20.20
CA ALA A 29 14.77 3.66 -19.47
C ALA A 29 14.60 4.23 -18.07
N THR A 30 13.44 4.86 -17.79
CA THR A 30 13.07 5.28 -16.44
C THR A 30 12.77 4.03 -15.63
N SER A 31 13.80 3.41 -15.06
CA SER A 31 13.61 2.37 -14.06
C SER A 31 13.32 3.03 -12.72
N ASN A 32 12.21 2.67 -12.08
CA ASN A 32 11.93 3.11 -10.72
C ASN A 32 13.08 2.68 -9.78
N PRO A 33 13.44 3.50 -8.78
CA PRO A 33 14.45 3.13 -7.81
C PRO A 33 14.00 1.88 -7.04
N PRO A 34 14.94 1.04 -6.54
CA PRO A 34 14.60 -0.08 -5.68
C PRO A 34 13.94 0.41 -4.39
N ALA A 35 12.97 -0.34 -3.87
CA ALA A 35 12.34 -0.04 -2.59
C ALA A 35 13.39 -0.09 -1.47
N PRO A 36 13.38 0.87 -0.51
CA PRO A 36 14.31 0.84 0.61
C PRO A 36 14.09 -0.43 1.44
N SER A 37 15.18 -1.12 1.78
CA SER A 37 15.15 -2.20 2.76
C SER A 37 14.76 -1.65 4.13
N ALA A 38 14.08 -2.47 4.94
CA ALA A 38 13.42 -2.10 6.19
C ALA A 38 14.21 -1.06 7.03
N ALA A 39 13.67 0.15 7.11
CA ALA A 39 13.94 1.06 8.22
C ALA A 39 13.02 0.68 9.37
N ALA A 40 13.47 0.87 10.63
CA ALA A 40 12.64 0.60 11.79
C ALA A 40 11.29 1.33 11.64
N SER A 41 10.21 0.56 11.44
CA SER A 41 8.87 1.13 11.33
C SER A 41 8.45 1.67 12.70
N PRO A 42 7.86 2.87 12.77
CA PRO A 42 7.28 3.39 13.99
C PRO A 42 6.21 2.42 14.51
N GLU A 43 5.90 2.52 15.80
CA GLU A 43 4.82 1.77 16.40
C GLU A 43 3.51 2.04 15.65
N TYR A 44 2.87 0.96 15.19
CA TYR A 44 1.65 1.05 14.38
C TYR A 44 0.43 0.94 15.27
N ASN A 45 -0.42 1.94 15.28
CA ASN A 45 -1.73 1.91 15.89
C ASN A 45 -2.80 1.71 14.81
N TYR A 46 -3.64 0.71 14.99
CA TYR A 46 -4.71 0.43 14.05
C TYR A 46 -5.71 1.60 14.00
N ILE A 47 -6.02 2.05 12.80
CA ILE A 47 -6.99 3.11 12.52
C ILE A 47 -8.29 2.48 12.03
N ILE A 48 -9.37 2.80 12.72
CA ILE A 48 -10.72 2.32 12.41
C ILE A 48 -11.18 2.86 11.06
N GLY A 49 -11.75 1.99 10.24
CA GLY A 49 -12.27 2.30 8.92
C GLY A 49 -13.68 1.80 8.66
N PRO A 50 -14.31 2.23 7.56
CA PRO A 50 -15.60 1.71 7.13
C PRO A 50 -15.56 0.20 6.92
N GLY A 51 -16.57 -0.51 7.42
CA GLY A 51 -16.67 -1.97 7.36
C GLY A 51 -16.07 -2.69 8.54
N ASP A 52 -15.34 -2.01 9.43
CA ASP A 52 -14.88 -2.61 10.67
C ASP A 52 -16.06 -2.96 11.58
N MET A 53 -15.87 -3.98 12.41
CA MET A 53 -16.82 -4.32 13.48
C MET A 53 -16.22 -3.89 14.81
N VAL A 54 -16.96 -3.08 15.53
CA VAL A 54 -16.55 -2.49 16.81
C VAL A 54 -17.45 -3.02 17.93
N ASN A 55 -16.87 -3.67 18.91
CA ASN A 55 -17.54 -4.07 20.15
C ASN A 55 -17.37 -2.96 21.17
N ILE A 56 -18.48 -2.32 21.53
CA ILE A 56 -18.58 -1.28 22.55
C ILE A 56 -19.01 -1.95 23.84
N VAL A 57 -18.18 -1.85 24.88
CA VAL A 57 -18.47 -2.36 26.22
C VAL A 57 -18.59 -1.20 27.18
N VAL A 58 -19.79 -0.97 27.70
CA VAL A 58 -20.08 0.08 28.69
C VAL A 58 -20.15 -0.56 30.07
N TRP A 59 -19.20 -0.20 30.94
CA TRP A 59 -19.09 -0.79 32.28
C TRP A 59 -20.37 -0.55 33.10
N ARG A 60 -20.90 -1.62 33.72
CA ARG A 60 -22.15 -1.63 34.51
C ARG A 60 -23.42 -1.29 33.72
N ASN A 61 -23.37 -1.17 32.40
CA ASN A 61 -24.53 -0.92 31.55
C ASN A 61 -24.53 -1.89 30.36
N PRO A 62 -24.82 -3.18 30.56
CA PRO A 62 -24.77 -4.18 29.50
C PRO A 62 -25.80 -3.90 28.40
N GLU A 63 -26.91 -3.21 28.70
CA GLU A 63 -27.94 -2.78 27.75
C GLU A 63 -27.44 -1.73 26.74
N LEU A 64 -26.36 -1.03 27.05
CA LEU A 64 -25.69 -0.08 26.14
C LEU A 64 -24.50 -0.72 25.42
N SER A 65 -24.13 -1.94 25.81
CA SER A 65 -22.99 -2.66 25.23
C SER A 65 -23.44 -3.47 24.01
N MET A 66 -22.75 -3.31 22.88
CA MET A 66 -23.10 -4.02 21.64
C MET A 66 -21.97 -4.02 20.62
N ILE A 67 -22.08 -4.90 19.65
CA ILE A 67 -21.23 -4.89 18.46
C ILE A 67 -21.94 -4.12 17.36
N VAL A 68 -21.25 -3.13 16.80
CA VAL A 68 -21.77 -2.29 15.72
C VAL A 68 -20.80 -2.25 14.54
N PRO A 69 -21.31 -2.21 13.30
CA PRO A 69 -20.46 -1.95 12.13
C PRO A 69 -20.12 -0.46 12.02
N VAL A 70 -18.92 -0.16 11.55
CA VAL A 70 -18.59 1.18 11.04
C VAL A 70 -19.22 1.33 9.67
N ARG A 71 -20.12 2.29 9.54
CA ARG A 71 -20.89 2.54 8.32
C ARG A 71 -19.98 3.04 7.18
N PRO A 72 -20.42 2.96 5.92
CA PRO A 72 -19.66 3.49 4.78
C PRO A 72 -19.32 4.98 4.88
N ASP A 73 -20.12 5.77 5.62
CA ASP A 73 -19.86 7.19 5.90
C ASP A 73 -18.86 7.40 7.06
N GLY A 74 -18.28 6.32 7.60
CA GLY A 74 -17.29 6.35 8.67
C GLY A 74 -17.83 6.57 10.07
N LYS A 75 -19.14 6.48 10.26
CA LYS A 75 -19.81 6.70 11.55
C LYS A 75 -20.29 5.39 12.16
N ILE A 76 -20.50 5.40 13.47
CA ILE A 76 -21.18 4.35 14.23
C ILE A 76 -22.46 4.92 14.86
N ALA A 77 -23.39 4.00 15.13
CA ALA A 77 -24.59 4.27 15.96
C ALA A 77 -24.74 3.16 16.99
N ALA A 78 -24.99 3.56 18.22
CA ALA A 78 -25.25 2.69 19.36
C ALA A 78 -26.38 3.31 20.23
N PRO A 79 -26.93 2.60 21.22
CA PRO A 79 -27.94 3.18 22.10
C PRO A 79 -27.44 4.50 22.74
N LEU A 80 -28.23 5.55 22.65
CA LEU A 80 -27.94 6.90 23.12
C LEU A 80 -26.76 7.61 22.42
N VAL A 81 -26.14 6.97 21.43
CA VAL A 81 -25.03 7.53 20.64
C VAL A 81 -25.37 7.44 19.16
N GLU A 82 -25.83 8.53 18.57
CA GLU A 82 -26.19 8.60 17.16
C GLU A 82 -25.10 9.27 16.34
N ASP A 83 -24.82 8.73 15.14
CA ASP A 83 -23.95 9.33 14.12
C ASP A 83 -22.57 9.78 14.62
N LEU A 84 -21.95 9.02 15.53
CA LEU A 84 -20.63 9.35 16.06
C LEU A 84 -19.52 9.01 15.03
N PRO A 85 -18.66 9.96 14.65
CA PRO A 85 -17.52 9.69 13.77
C PRO A 85 -16.55 8.71 14.39
N ALA A 86 -16.29 7.58 13.72
CA ALA A 86 -15.36 6.53 14.14
C ALA A 86 -14.15 6.38 13.19
N MET A 87 -14.34 6.62 11.89
CA MET A 87 -13.27 6.53 10.89
C MET A 87 -12.12 7.49 11.21
N GLY A 88 -10.88 7.00 11.06
CA GLY A 88 -9.68 7.81 11.29
C GLY A 88 -9.23 7.87 12.75
N LYS A 89 -9.92 7.19 13.66
CA LYS A 89 -9.61 7.14 15.10
C LYS A 89 -9.08 5.77 15.48
N ASP A 90 -8.26 5.72 16.53
CA ASP A 90 -7.95 4.48 17.22
C ASP A 90 -9.07 4.09 18.21
N ALA A 91 -9.03 2.86 18.70
CA ALA A 91 -10.05 2.33 19.63
C ALA A 91 -10.15 3.14 20.93
N THR A 92 -9.02 3.66 21.43
CA THR A 92 -8.97 4.42 22.69
C THR A 92 -9.62 5.78 22.51
N THR A 93 -9.30 6.49 21.43
CA THR A 93 -9.91 7.79 21.10
C THR A 93 -11.42 7.65 20.89
N LEU A 94 -11.85 6.60 20.15
CA LEU A 94 -13.27 6.34 19.96
C LEU A 94 -13.99 6.05 21.29
N ALA A 95 -13.34 5.29 22.20
CA ALA A 95 -13.91 5.05 23.52
C ALA A 95 -14.16 6.34 24.32
N ARG A 96 -13.20 7.28 24.29
CA ARG A 96 -13.36 8.60 24.95
C ARG A 96 -14.48 9.42 24.35
N ASP A 97 -14.63 9.38 23.02
CA ASP A 97 -15.72 10.08 22.34
C ASP A 97 -17.11 9.50 22.70
N ILE A 98 -17.20 8.17 22.82
CA ILE A 98 -18.43 7.51 23.25
C ILE A 98 -18.74 7.87 24.71
N GLU A 99 -17.75 7.91 25.60
CA GLU A 99 -17.93 8.34 26.99
C GLU A 99 -18.47 9.78 27.06
N ALA A 100 -17.89 10.68 26.26
CA ALA A 100 -18.36 12.07 26.21
C ALA A 100 -19.81 12.17 25.71
N ALA A 101 -20.20 11.35 24.73
CA ALA A 101 -21.56 11.30 24.22
C ALA A 101 -22.55 10.75 25.26
N LEU A 102 -22.20 9.63 25.91
CA LEU A 102 -23.02 8.97 26.95
C LEU A 102 -23.12 9.78 28.23
N GLY A 103 -22.12 10.58 28.56
CA GLY A 103 -22.11 11.45 29.75
C GLY A 103 -23.27 12.46 29.84
N LYS A 104 -23.98 12.69 28.72
CA LYS A 104 -25.20 13.48 28.67
C LYS A 104 -26.41 12.76 29.27
N PHE A 105 -26.37 11.43 29.33
CA PHE A 105 -27.49 10.58 29.71
C PHE A 105 -27.21 9.77 30.98
N ILE A 106 -25.96 9.34 31.19
CA ILE A 106 -25.54 8.54 32.34
C ILE A 106 -24.35 9.19 33.05
N ARG A 107 -24.24 8.96 34.37
CA ARG A 107 -23.15 9.51 35.19
C ARG A 107 -21.90 8.64 35.05
N ASP A 108 -20.77 9.26 34.81
CA ASP A 108 -19.43 8.65 34.82
C ASP A 108 -19.33 7.35 33.97
N PRO A 109 -19.72 7.37 32.67
CA PRO A 109 -19.61 6.20 31.83
C PRO A 109 -18.14 5.80 31.62
N VAL A 110 -17.85 4.51 31.73
CA VAL A 110 -16.54 3.93 31.39
C VAL A 110 -16.73 3.00 30.21
N VAL A 111 -16.08 3.33 29.09
CA VAL A 111 -16.25 2.60 27.83
C VAL A 111 -14.94 1.96 27.39
N THR A 112 -15.02 0.70 26.96
CA THR A 112 -13.96 -0.01 26.26
C THR A 112 -14.43 -0.32 24.84
N VAL A 113 -13.60 0.02 23.88
CA VAL A 113 -13.81 -0.29 22.46
C VAL A 113 -12.84 -1.36 22.01
N VAL A 114 -13.37 -2.44 21.43
CA VAL A 114 -12.58 -3.55 20.87
C VAL A 114 -12.95 -3.72 19.41
N VAL A 115 -11.99 -3.58 18.49
CA VAL A 115 -12.21 -3.91 17.08
C VAL A 115 -12.16 -5.41 16.92
N THR A 116 -13.22 -6.01 16.37
CA THR A 116 -13.38 -7.48 16.24
C THR A 116 -13.25 -7.99 14.81
N ALA A 117 -13.47 -7.12 13.82
CA ALA A 117 -13.19 -7.40 12.40
C ALA A 117 -12.47 -6.19 11.81
N PHE A 118 -11.39 -6.45 11.08
CA PHE A 118 -10.44 -5.45 10.62
C PHE A 118 -10.51 -5.34 9.10
N VAL A 119 -11.14 -4.30 8.58
CA VAL A 119 -11.11 -3.92 7.16
C VAL A 119 -10.19 -2.72 6.99
N GLY A 120 -10.34 -1.72 7.84
CA GLY A 120 -9.59 -0.48 7.84
C GLY A 120 -9.98 0.47 6.70
N PRO A 121 -9.55 1.74 6.77
CA PRO A 121 -9.68 2.66 5.65
C PRO A 121 -8.73 2.27 4.51
N TYR A 122 -9.00 2.73 3.29
CA TYR A 122 -8.16 2.44 2.11
C TYR A 122 -6.69 2.86 2.28
N SER A 123 -6.43 3.88 3.08
CA SER A 123 -5.08 4.33 3.44
C SER A 123 -4.30 3.31 4.28
N GLU A 124 -4.98 2.36 4.90
CA GLU A 124 -4.39 1.31 5.76
C GLU A 124 -4.41 -0.07 5.09
N GLN A 125 -4.83 -0.16 3.84
CA GLN A 125 -4.94 -1.43 3.12
C GLN A 125 -3.79 -1.60 2.12
N ILE A 126 -3.28 -2.82 2.01
CA ILE A 126 -2.39 -3.22 0.92
C ILE A 126 -3.24 -3.71 -0.25
N ARG A 127 -3.05 -3.12 -1.43
CA ARG A 127 -3.81 -3.48 -2.64
C ARG A 127 -2.90 -4.18 -3.63
N VAL A 128 -3.29 -5.36 -4.08
CA VAL A 128 -2.54 -6.13 -5.07
C VAL A 128 -3.36 -6.23 -6.35
N VAL A 129 -2.78 -5.78 -7.45
CA VAL A 129 -3.41 -5.76 -8.76
C VAL A 129 -2.51 -6.37 -9.84
N GLY A 130 -3.10 -6.82 -10.94
CA GLY A 130 -2.41 -7.42 -12.08
C GLY A 130 -2.26 -8.93 -11.95
N GLU A 131 -1.09 -9.47 -12.33
CA GLU A 131 -0.81 -10.89 -12.49
C GLU A 131 -0.47 -11.61 -11.17
N ALA A 132 -1.13 -11.27 -10.07
CA ALA A 132 -1.18 -12.11 -8.87
C ALA A 132 -2.16 -13.29 -9.09
N ALA A 133 -1.94 -14.42 -8.42
CA ALA A 133 -2.86 -15.57 -8.53
C ALA A 133 -4.28 -15.22 -8.05
N LYS A 134 -4.39 -14.38 -7.00
CA LYS A 134 -5.65 -13.85 -6.47
C LYS A 134 -5.47 -12.36 -6.16
N PRO A 135 -5.63 -11.45 -7.14
CA PRO A 135 -5.58 -10.03 -6.89
C PRO A 135 -6.65 -9.64 -5.86
N GLN A 136 -6.25 -8.96 -4.80
CA GLN A 136 -7.16 -8.59 -3.71
C GLN A 136 -6.58 -7.46 -2.87
N THR A 137 -7.42 -6.94 -1.99
CA THR A 137 -7.05 -5.99 -0.96
C THR A 137 -6.87 -6.72 0.37
N LEU A 138 -5.78 -6.41 1.08
CA LEU A 138 -5.42 -7.01 2.36
C LEU A 138 -5.37 -5.92 3.43
N PRO A 139 -5.89 -6.15 4.64
CA PRO A 139 -5.64 -5.24 5.76
C PRO A 139 -4.14 -5.28 6.10
N TYR A 140 -3.54 -4.10 6.29
CA TYR A 140 -2.15 -4.02 6.70
C TYR A 140 -1.96 -4.60 8.11
N LYS A 141 -0.86 -5.29 8.32
CA LYS A 141 -0.41 -5.77 9.64
C LYS A 141 0.98 -5.22 9.91
N GLN A 142 1.23 -4.84 11.16
CA GLN A 142 2.55 -4.33 11.57
C GLN A 142 3.66 -5.31 11.16
N LYS A 143 4.75 -4.78 10.57
CA LYS A 143 5.89 -5.53 10.03
C LYS A 143 5.55 -6.51 8.89
N MET A 144 4.42 -6.30 8.21
CA MET A 144 4.07 -7.06 7.01
C MET A 144 5.10 -6.84 5.91
N THR A 145 5.54 -7.92 5.28
CA THR A 145 6.54 -7.89 4.22
C THR A 145 5.93 -8.22 2.85
N LEU A 146 6.70 -7.96 1.78
CA LEU A 146 6.32 -8.35 0.43
C LEU A 146 6.05 -9.85 0.32
N LEU A 147 6.83 -10.69 1.01
CA LEU A 147 6.64 -12.14 1.03
C LEU A 147 5.29 -12.51 1.66
N ASP A 148 4.90 -11.86 2.77
CA ASP A 148 3.60 -12.10 3.42
C ASP A 148 2.44 -11.75 2.49
N VAL A 149 2.55 -10.63 1.75
CA VAL A 149 1.57 -10.25 0.74
C VAL A 149 1.47 -11.31 -0.35
N MET A 150 2.62 -11.78 -0.87
CA MET A 150 2.63 -12.79 -1.93
C MET A 150 2.06 -14.13 -1.47
N ILE A 151 2.27 -14.53 -0.21
CA ILE A 151 1.64 -15.71 0.39
C ILE A 151 0.12 -15.52 0.43
N ALA A 152 -0.35 -14.38 0.88
CA ALA A 152 -1.79 -14.10 1.02
C ALA A 152 -2.52 -14.11 -0.33
N VAL A 153 -1.89 -13.62 -1.41
CA VAL A 153 -2.48 -13.61 -2.78
C VAL A 153 -2.22 -14.90 -3.55
N GLY A 154 -1.53 -15.90 -2.97
CA GLY A 154 -1.25 -17.19 -3.60
C GLY A 154 -0.13 -17.18 -4.63
N GLY A 155 0.75 -16.17 -4.59
CA GLY A 155 1.86 -16.01 -5.53
C GLY A 155 1.49 -15.24 -6.80
N MET A 156 2.28 -15.46 -7.86
CA MET A 156 2.10 -14.86 -9.19
C MET A 156 1.57 -15.90 -10.18
N THR A 157 0.90 -15.44 -11.24
CA THR A 157 0.58 -16.28 -12.40
C THR A 157 1.84 -16.58 -13.22
N ASP A 158 1.75 -17.58 -14.12
CA ASP A 158 2.86 -17.89 -15.04
C ASP A 158 3.11 -16.78 -16.08
N PHE A 159 2.16 -15.89 -16.26
CA PHE A 159 2.25 -14.77 -17.18
C PHE A 159 2.81 -13.49 -16.54
N ALA A 160 3.14 -13.52 -15.25
CA ALA A 160 3.58 -12.34 -14.52
C ALA A 160 5.04 -11.96 -14.87
N ASP A 161 5.28 -10.67 -15.08
CA ASP A 161 6.63 -10.10 -14.99
C ASP A 161 6.92 -9.72 -13.53
N GLY A 162 7.35 -10.72 -12.76
CA GLY A 162 7.58 -10.54 -11.33
C GLY A 162 8.75 -9.60 -10.97
N ASN A 163 9.71 -9.38 -11.87
CA ASN A 163 10.79 -8.42 -11.62
C ASN A 163 10.50 -7.02 -12.20
N GLY A 164 9.48 -6.91 -13.06
CA GLY A 164 8.89 -5.64 -13.48
C GLY A 164 7.82 -5.12 -12.52
N THR A 165 7.62 -5.76 -11.37
CA THR A 165 6.62 -5.35 -10.37
C THR A 165 6.94 -3.98 -9.80
N THR A 166 5.91 -3.14 -9.68
CA THR A 166 6.00 -1.80 -9.11
C THR A 166 5.26 -1.74 -7.77
N LEU A 167 5.93 -1.19 -6.78
CA LEU A 167 5.36 -0.82 -5.48
C LEU A 167 5.08 0.67 -5.49
N LEU A 168 3.80 1.05 -5.44
CA LEU A 168 3.36 2.45 -5.31
C LEU A 168 3.10 2.74 -3.83
N ARG A 169 3.87 3.66 -3.26
CA ARG A 169 3.81 4.05 -1.85
C ARG A 169 3.07 5.38 -1.68
N THR A 170 1.79 5.30 -1.36
CA THR A 170 0.92 6.49 -1.26
C THR A 170 1.26 7.38 -0.08
N ALA A 171 1.68 6.80 1.05
CA ALA A 171 2.08 7.56 2.24
C ALA A 171 3.33 8.45 2.05
N GLU A 172 4.13 8.21 1.01
CA GLU A 172 5.32 8.99 0.67
C GLU A 172 5.11 9.94 -0.53
N GLY A 173 3.86 10.28 -0.86
CA GLY A 173 3.52 11.15 -1.99
C GLY A 173 3.56 10.40 -3.33
N GLU A 174 2.97 9.22 -3.38
CA GLU A 174 2.82 8.39 -4.58
C GLU A 174 4.14 7.98 -5.23
N LYS A 175 5.18 7.76 -4.43
CA LYS A 175 6.47 7.29 -4.94
C LYS A 175 6.36 5.86 -5.46
N GLN A 176 7.01 5.64 -6.59
CA GLN A 176 7.08 4.33 -7.23
C GLN A 176 8.46 3.70 -7.00
N TYR A 177 8.45 2.43 -6.61
CA TYR A 177 9.64 1.62 -6.40
C TYR A 177 9.58 0.35 -7.23
N SER A 178 10.71 -0.09 -7.74
CA SER A 178 10.83 -1.42 -8.35
C SER A 178 11.04 -2.48 -7.28
N VAL A 179 10.33 -3.59 -7.37
CA VAL A 179 10.47 -4.74 -6.46
C VAL A 179 10.64 -6.05 -7.26
N ARG A 180 11.53 -6.93 -6.79
CA ARG A 180 11.93 -8.15 -7.50
C ARG A 180 11.20 -9.38 -6.96
N VAL A 181 9.88 -9.44 -7.21
CA VAL A 181 9.01 -10.52 -6.69
C VAL A 181 9.44 -11.89 -7.23
N LYS A 182 9.86 -11.98 -8.50
CA LYS A 182 10.32 -13.25 -9.10
C LYS A 182 11.59 -13.76 -8.42
N ASP A 183 12.54 -12.89 -8.13
CA ASP A 183 13.78 -13.29 -7.45
C ASP A 183 13.49 -13.73 -6.01
N LEU A 184 12.61 -13.02 -5.30
CA LEU A 184 12.18 -13.39 -3.96
C LEU A 184 11.55 -14.80 -3.93
N ILE A 185 10.57 -15.07 -4.81
CA ILE A 185 9.76 -16.30 -4.74
C ILE A 185 10.44 -17.48 -5.44
N LYS A 186 11.02 -17.25 -6.64
CA LYS A 186 11.56 -18.34 -7.46
C LYS A 186 13.02 -18.64 -7.18
N ARG A 187 13.81 -17.66 -6.71
CA ARG A 187 15.25 -17.80 -6.44
C ARG A 187 15.58 -17.79 -4.95
N GLY A 188 14.62 -17.46 -4.08
CA GLY A 188 14.85 -17.33 -2.64
C GLY A 188 15.73 -16.14 -2.24
N ASP A 189 15.79 -15.09 -3.09
CA ASP A 189 16.56 -13.89 -2.80
C ASP A 189 15.86 -13.04 -1.74
N VAL A 190 16.17 -13.28 -0.47
CA VAL A 190 15.59 -12.55 0.66
C VAL A 190 15.94 -11.06 0.67
N SER A 191 16.97 -10.62 -0.07
CA SER A 191 17.29 -9.20 -0.20
C SER A 191 16.23 -8.42 -0.97
N ALA A 192 15.40 -9.12 -1.75
CA ALA A 192 14.26 -8.55 -2.45
C ALA A 192 13.00 -8.44 -1.56
N ASN A 193 13.03 -8.98 -0.34
CA ASN A 193 11.92 -8.87 0.59
C ASN A 193 11.91 -7.50 1.27
N VAL A 194 10.95 -6.67 0.91
CA VAL A 194 10.79 -5.32 1.42
C VAL A 194 9.64 -5.25 2.42
N GLU A 195 9.75 -4.35 3.41
CA GLU A 195 8.65 -4.09 4.33
C GLU A 195 7.57 -3.27 3.64
N MET A 196 6.33 -3.71 3.77
CA MET A 196 5.15 -3.01 3.28
C MET A 196 4.75 -1.92 4.26
N LYS A 197 4.16 -0.85 3.74
CA LYS A 197 3.59 0.24 4.55
C LYS A 197 2.09 0.33 4.33
N PRO A 198 1.34 0.89 5.30
CA PRO A 198 -0.08 1.16 5.10
C PRO A 198 -0.33 1.94 3.80
N GLY A 199 -1.34 1.53 3.05
CA GLY A 199 -1.74 2.17 1.79
C GLY A 199 -0.90 1.79 0.57
N ASP A 200 0.08 0.89 0.69
CA ASP A 200 0.91 0.45 -0.44
C ASP A 200 0.05 -0.28 -1.51
N VAL A 201 0.39 -0.03 -2.78
CA VAL A 201 -0.23 -0.73 -3.91
C VAL A 201 0.86 -1.51 -4.65
N LEU A 202 0.68 -2.82 -4.75
CA LEU A 202 1.56 -3.71 -5.51
C LEU A 202 0.96 -3.97 -6.89
N ILE A 203 1.67 -3.56 -7.94
CA ILE A 203 1.23 -3.70 -9.34
C ILE A 203 2.14 -4.71 -10.01
N ILE A 204 1.59 -5.89 -10.34
CA ILE A 204 2.31 -6.98 -10.98
C ILE A 204 1.94 -6.97 -12.46
N PRO A 205 2.79 -6.50 -13.36
CA PRO A 205 2.48 -6.43 -14.78
C PRO A 205 2.52 -7.83 -15.42
N ARG A 206 1.90 -7.93 -16.57
CA ARG A 206 1.99 -9.11 -17.43
C ARG A 206 3.31 -9.09 -18.21
N SER A 207 3.95 -10.25 -18.34
CA SER A 207 5.07 -10.45 -19.26
C SER A 207 4.57 -10.41 -20.70
N TRP A 208 5.32 -9.76 -21.59
CA TRP A 208 4.99 -9.67 -23.02
C TRP A 208 5.51 -10.86 -23.83
N PHE A 209 6.21 -11.81 -23.18
CA PHE A 209 6.82 -12.97 -23.86
C PHE A 209 6.51 -14.27 -23.11
#